data_664050cc5aac7ad1cfb2497902e1b30e
#
_entry.id   664050cc5aac7ad1cfb2497902e1b30e
#
_cell.length_a   1.000
_cell.length_b   1.000
_cell.length_c   1.000
_cell.angle_alpha   90.00
_cell.angle_beta   90.00
_cell.angle_gamma   90.00
#
_symmetry.space_group_name_H-M   'P 1'
#
loop_
_entity.id
_entity.type
_entity.pdbx_description
1 polymer ?
#
loop_
_entity_poly.entity_id
_entity_poly.type
_entity_poly.pdbx_seq_one_letter_code
_entity_poly.pdbx_strand_id
1 'polypeptide(L)'
;MHRHLAVIALAFGVPSVALVANGDHARRRNAVVFLASPTLIGSTIVQGPVQFTHDEERMSRGEPCTTVRLYEPGKGPLEEIASFHCIPRKADAPHRFTIRTEPNMELGYGCVLTEYQFAGDSEAHGVPAKRVNGH
;
A
#
# COMPACT_ATOMS: atom_id res chain seq x y z
N MET A 1 37.70 43.61 33.87
CA MET A 1 36.37 43.02 33.87
C MET A 1 36.12 42.42 32.51
N HIS A 2 36.40 41.16 32.36
CA HIS A 2 36.13 40.46 31.10
C HIS A 2 34.93 39.58 31.32
N ARG A 3 33.87 40.03 30.78
CA ARG A 3 32.67 39.21 30.67
C ARG A 3 32.88 38.26 29.52
N HIS A 4 33.26 37.09 29.84
CA HIS A 4 33.19 36.01 28.86
C HIS A 4 31.73 35.62 28.68
N LEU A 5 31.16 36.17 27.66
CA LEU A 5 29.97 35.63 27.12
C LEU A 5 30.33 34.26 26.56
N ALA A 6 30.06 33.26 27.33
CA ALA A 6 30.00 31.90 26.81
C ALA A 6 28.89 31.87 25.79
N VAL A 7 29.28 32.01 24.55
CA VAL A 7 28.38 31.63 23.46
C VAL A 7 28.19 30.14 23.60
N ILE A 8 27.11 29.76 24.20
CA ILE A 8 26.66 28.41 24.16
C ILE A 8 26.25 28.20 22.71
N ALA A 9 27.15 27.64 21.95
CA ALA A 9 26.80 27.09 20.66
C ALA A 9 25.87 25.91 20.96
N LEU A 10 24.61 26.18 20.95
CA LEU A 10 23.59 25.14 20.93
C LEU A 10 23.75 24.45 19.61
N ALA A 11 24.50 23.36 19.62
CA ALA A 11 24.55 22.45 18.50
C ALA A 11 23.18 21.77 18.42
N PHE A 12 22.33 22.33 17.62
CA PHE A 12 21.08 21.71 17.29
C PHE A 12 21.31 20.64 16.24
N GLY A 13 21.95 19.55 16.64
CA GLY A 13 22.19 18.42 15.80
C GLY A 13 21.06 17.39 15.88
N VAL A 14 19.81 17.83 15.94
CA VAL A 14 18.73 16.93 16.30
C VAL A 14 17.92 16.34 15.13
N PRO A 15 18.01 16.80 13.87
CA PRO A 15 17.12 16.24 12.84
C PRO A 15 17.48 14.86 12.35
N SER A 16 18.69 14.39 12.56
CA SER A 16 19.15 13.11 11.96
C SER A 16 18.53 11.86 12.59
N VAL A 17 18.08 11.94 13.83
CA VAL A 17 17.49 10.78 14.53
C VAL A 17 16.07 10.48 14.04
N ALA A 18 15.32 11.49 13.66
CA ALA A 18 13.97 11.33 13.15
C ALA A 18 13.92 10.67 11.77
N LEU A 19 14.97 10.84 10.96
CA LEU A 19 15.06 10.23 9.62
C LEU A 19 15.32 8.72 9.67
N VAL A 20 16.05 8.24 10.68
CA VAL A 20 16.34 6.81 10.85
C VAL A 20 15.09 6.04 11.28
N ALA A 21 14.26 6.61 12.14
CA ALA A 21 13.01 5.99 12.58
C ALA A 21 11.99 5.88 11.44
N ASN A 22 11.98 6.82 10.49
CA ASN A 22 11.09 6.78 9.33
C ASN A 22 11.48 5.74 8.30
N GLY A 23 12.75 5.31 8.24
CA GLY A 23 13.23 4.30 7.32
C GLY A 23 12.60 2.93 7.54
N ASP A 24 12.35 2.55 8.79
CA ASP A 24 11.75 1.26 9.12
C ASP A 24 10.24 1.23 8.82
N HIS A 25 9.57 2.36 8.94
CA HIS A 25 8.15 2.48 8.61
C HIS A 25 7.87 2.52 7.11
N ALA A 26 8.86 2.88 6.27
CA ALA A 26 8.72 2.93 4.82
C ALA A 26 8.56 1.55 4.18
N ARG A 27 8.91 0.48 4.87
CA ARG A 27 8.81 -0.91 4.39
C ARG A 27 7.40 -1.46 4.44
N ARG A 28 6.52 -0.84 5.19
CA ARG A 28 5.13 -1.24 5.29
C ARG A 28 4.25 -0.03 5.00
N ARG A 29 3.42 -0.14 3.97
CA ARG A 29 2.52 0.91 3.54
C ARG A 29 1.07 0.44 3.60
N ASN A 30 0.20 1.33 4.01
CA ASN A 30 -1.23 1.10 4.06
C ASN A 30 -1.97 2.20 3.32
N ALA A 31 -3.05 1.84 2.67
CA ALA A 31 -3.96 2.80 2.08
C ALA A 31 -5.39 2.27 2.09
N VAL A 32 -6.36 3.15 2.28
CA VAL A 32 -7.78 2.83 2.21
C VAL A 32 -8.35 3.40 0.92
N VAL A 33 -9.12 2.60 0.22
CA VAL A 33 -9.84 3.03 -0.97
C VAL A 33 -11.29 2.56 -0.90
N PHE A 34 -12.20 3.36 -1.45
CA PHE A 34 -13.60 3.01 -1.57
C PHE A 34 -13.86 2.42 -2.95
N LEU A 35 -14.30 1.16 -2.99
CA LEU A 35 -14.66 0.48 -4.23
C LEU A 35 -16.14 0.73 -4.52
N ALA A 36 -16.40 1.59 -5.49
CA ALA A 36 -17.76 1.99 -5.85
C ALA A 36 -18.54 0.89 -6.56
N SER A 37 -17.84 -0.04 -7.20
CA SER A 37 -18.43 -1.17 -7.95
C SER A 37 -17.94 -2.49 -7.38
N PRO A 38 -18.69 -3.58 -7.56
CA PRO A 38 -18.21 -4.91 -7.22
C PRO A 38 -16.88 -5.19 -7.94
N THR A 39 -15.83 -5.45 -7.16
CA THR A 39 -14.46 -5.60 -7.66
C THR A 39 -13.92 -6.95 -7.25
N LEU A 40 -13.47 -7.73 -8.23
CA LEU A 40 -12.79 -8.99 -7.98
C LEU A 40 -11.34 -8.70 -7.58
N ILE A 41 -10.96 -9.12 -6.39
CA ILE A 41 -9.59 -9.08 -5.87
C ILE A 41 -9.19 -10.51 -5.51
N GLY A 42 -8.27 -11.07 -6.28
CA GLY A 42 -7.97 -12.50 -6.14
C GLY A 42 -9.19 -13.36 -6.48
N SER A 43 -9.77 -14.00 -5.49
CA SER A 43 -10.98 -14.84 -5.66
C SER A 43 -12.22 -14.27 -4.98
N THR A 44 -12.13 -13.06 -4.44
CA THR A 44 -13.18 -12.45 -3.63
C THR A 44 -13.73 -11.21 -4.34
N ILE A 45 -15.04 -11.12 -4.45
CA ILE A 45 -15.72 -9.92 -4.94
C ILE A 45 -16.05 -9.06 -3.73
N VAL A 46 -15.62 -7.81 -3.77
CA VAL A 46 -15.79 -6.85 -2.68
C VAL A 46 -16.25 -5.50 -3.21
N GLN A 47 -17.02 -4.79 -2.40
CA GLN A 47 -17.47 -3.43 -2.66
C GLN A 47 -17.41 -2.63 -1.36
N GLY A 48 -17.20 -1.32 -1.45
CA GLY A 48 -17.06 -0.46 -0.28
C GLY A 48 -15.62 -0.24 0.13
N PRO A 49 -15.39 0.20 1.39
CA PRO A 49 -14.03 0.51 1.87
C PRO A 49 -13.18 -0.74 2.06
N VAL A 50 -11.97 -0.71 1.53
CA VAL A 50 -10.96 -1.75 1.73
C VAL A 50 -9.61 -1.11 2.05
N GLN A 51 -8.77 -1.82 2.79
CA GLN A 51 -7.42 -1.40 3.08
C GLN A 51 -6.41 -2.31 2.36
N PHE A 52 -5.50 -1.67 1.64
CA PHE A 52 -4.34 -2.32 1.05
C PHE A 52 -3.14 -2.16 1.96
N THR A 53 -2.41 -3.23 2.18
CA THR A 53 -1.13 -3.23 2.89
C THR A 53 -0.09 -3.86 1.98
N HIS A 54 1.04 -3.17 1.81
CA HIS A 54 2.22 -3.73 1.16
C HIS A 54 3.35 -3.82 2.17
N ASP A 55 3.98 -4.98 2.27
CA ASP A 55 5.04 -5.27 3.23
C ASP A 55 6.28 -5.80 2.51
N GLU A 56 7.31 -4.96 2.41
CA GLU A 56 8.56 -5.32 1.74
C GLU A 56 9.36 -6.38 2.49
N GLU A 57 9.25 -6.46 3.81
CA GLU A 57 9.89 -7.52 4.56
C GLU A 57 9.34 -8.89 4.20
N ARG A 58 8.02 -8.99 4.06
CA ARG A 58 7.39 -10.22 3.58
C ARG A 58 7.86 -10.57 2.17
N MET A 59 7.92 -9.58 1.30
CA MET A 59 8.42 -9.77 -0.06
C MET A 59 9.85 -10.32 -0.08
N SER A 60 10.72 -9.81 0.78
CA SER A 60 12.11 -10.28 0.88
C SER A 60 12.25 -11.73 1.36
N ARG A 61 11.23 -12.23 2.06
CA ARG A 61 11.17 -13.63 2.53
C ARG A 61 10.44 -14.55 1.56
N GLY A 62 10.00 -14.06 0.40
CA GLY A 62 9.22 -14.84 -0.55
C GLY A 62 7.77 -15.08 -0.13
N GLU A 63 7.29 -14.32 0.85
CA GLU A 63 5.90 -14.37 1.30
C GLU A 63 5.01 -13.39 0.52
N PRO A 64 3.69 -13.59 0.47
CA PRO A 64 2.78 -12.62 -0.11
C PRO A 64 2.97 -11.23 0.49
N CYS A 65 3.31 -10.26 -0.35
CA CYS A 65 3.62 -8.90 0.09
C CYS A 65 2.38 -8.01 0.22
N THR A 66 1.30 -8.36 -0.45
CA THR A 66 0.06 -7.58 -0.45
C THR A 66 -1.03 -8.31 0.30
N THR A 67 -1.68 -7.57 1.18
CA THR A 67 -2.86 -8.01 1.92
C THR A 67 -3.97 -6.99 1.72
N VAL A 68 -5.17 -7.46 1.44
CA VAL A 68 -6.37 -6.62 1.34
C VAL A 68 -7.35 -7.04 2.42
N ARG A 69 -7.83 -6.05 3.18
CA ARG A 69 -8.80 -6.26 4.25
C ARG A 69 -10.04 -5.42 4.01
N LEU A 70 -11.18 -5.90 4.44
CA LEU A 70 -12.33 -5.02 4.61
C LEU A 70 -11.98 -3.92 5.60
N TYR A 71 -12.55 -2.76 5.42
CA TYR A 71 -12.30 -1.62 6.28
C TYR A 71 -13.60 -0.98 6.73
N GLU A 72 -13.71 -0.69 8.02
CA GLU A 72 -14.85 0.01 8.56
C GLU A 72 -14.40 1.37 9.09
N PRO A 73 -14.91 2.49 8.51
CA PRO A 73 -14.62 3.82 9.01
C PRO A 73 -14.97 3.93 10.50
N GLY A 74 -14.02 4.44 11.29
CA GLY A 74 -14.17 4.54 12.74
C GLY A 74 -13.72 3.32 13.54
N LYS A 75 -13.60 2.14 12.92
CA LYS A 75 -13.07 0.93 13.55
C LYS A 75 -11.72 0.51 13.00
N GLY A 76 -11.48 0.70 11.70
CA GLY A 76 -10.25 0.29 11.03
C GLY A 76 -10.38 -1.02 10.26
N PRO A 77 -9.24 -1.70 10.01
CA PRO A 77 -9.22 -2.92 9.21
C PRO A 77 -9.94 -4.07 9.92
N LEU A 78 -10.70 -4.82 9.13
CA LEU A 78 -11.44 -6.01 9.53
C LEU A 78 -10.75 -7.26 8.97
N GLU A 79 -11.54 -8.24 8.53
CA GLU A 79 -11.02 -9.50 8.02
C GLU A 79 -10.23 -9.36 6.71
N GLU A 80 -9.24 -10.22 6.54
CA GLU A 80 -8.48 -10.35 5.31
C GLU A 80 -9.34 -11.03 4.24
N ILE A 81 -9.39 -10.41 3.06
CA ILE A 81 -10.15 -10.94 1.92
C ILE A 81 -9.25 -11.43 0.78
N ALA A 82 -8.01 -10.96 0.73
CA ALA A 82 -7.05 -11.38 -0.28
C ALA A 82 -5.63 -11.21 0.23
N SER A 83 -4.74 -12.08 -0.24
CA SER A 83 -3.30 -11.98 -0.03
C SER A 83 -2.60 -12.53 -1.26
N PHE A 84 -1.61 -11.82 -1.79
CA PHE A 84 -0.93 -12.24 -3.01
C PHE A 84 0.47 -11.64 -3.14
N HIS A 85 1.26 -12.25 -4.03
CA HIS A 85 2.53 -11.69 -4.46
C HIS A 85 2.28 -10.66 -5.54
N CYS A 86 2.62 -9.41 -5.30
CA CYS A 86 2.49 -8.35 -6.29
C CYS A 86 3.58 -8.45 -7.36
N ILE A 87 3.31 -7.85 -8.52
CA ILE A 87 4.24 -7.77 -9.63
C ILE A 87 4.72 -6.32 -9.72
N PRO A 88 5.98 -6.01 -9.30
CA PRO A 88 6.49 -4.65 -9.34
C PRO A 88 6.60 -4.13 -10.78
N ARG A 89 6.20 -2.87 -10.99
CA ARG A 89 6.29 -2.18 -12.27
C ARG A 89 6.66 -0.72 -12.04
N LYS A 90 7.56 -0.17 -12.86
CA LYS A 90 7.84 1.25 -12.83
C LYS A 90 6.67 2.05 -13.38
N ALA A 91 6.30 3.10 -12.67
CA ALA A 91 5.25 4.02 -13.08
C ALA A 91 5.52 5.40 -12.47
N ASP A 92 4.93 6.43 -13.06
CA ASP A 92 5.02 7.77 -12.48
C ASP A 92 4.32 7.80 -11.12
N ALA A 93 4.93 8.48 -10.16
CA ALA A 93 4.41 8.58 -8.81
C ALA A 93 3.08 9.37 -8.80
N PRO A 94 1.97 8.77 -8.33
CA PRO A 94 0.70 9.46 -8.24
C PRO A 94 0.65 10.37 -7.01
N HIS A 95 -0.27 11.34 -6.99
CA HIS A 95 -0.49 12.21 -5.85
C HIS A 95 -1.32 11.54 -4.73
N ARG A 96 -2.05 10.49 -5.08
CA ARG A 96 -2.90 9.73 -4.14
C ARG A 96 -2.81 8.24 -4.44
N PHE A 97 -3.23 7.44 -3.48
CA PHE A 97 -3.39 6.00 -3.72
C PHE A 97 -4.33 5.77 -4.90
N THR A 98 -3.88 4.96 -5.84
CA THR A 98 -4.56 4.73 -7.12
C THR A 98 -4.72 3.24 -7.34
N ILE A 99 -5.85 2.84 -7.88
CA ILE A 99 -6.09 1.48 -8.36
C ILE A 99 -6.40 1.52 -9.85
N ARG A 100 -6.06 0.44 -10.54
CA ARG A 100 -6.50 0.17 -11.91
C ARG A 100 -7.36 -1.06 -11.93
N THR A 101 -8.43 -0.97 -12.69
CA THR A 101 -9.41 -2.05 -12.85
C THR A 101 -9.74 -2.24 -14.31
N GLU A 102 -10.17 -3.45 -14.64
CA GLU A 102 -10.72 -3.80 -15.94
C GLU A 102 -12.12 -4.36 -15.76
N PRO A 103 -13.00 -4.27 -16.79
CA PRO A 103 -14.30 -4.90 -16.72
C PRO A 103 -14.19 -6.41 -16.41
N ASN A 104 -15.06 -6.90 -15.55
CA ASN A 104 -15.12 -8.33 -15.27
C ASN A 104 -15.95 -9.03 -16.34
N MET A 105 -15.26 -9.56 -17.36
CA MET A 105 -15.90 -10.19 -18.51
C MET A 105 -16.57 -11.53 -18.18
N GLU A 106 -16.08 -12.24 -17.17
CA GLU A 106 -16.67 -13.52 -16.76
C GLU A 106 -18.06 -13.35 -16.14
N LEU A 107 -18.22 -12.32 -15.30
CA LEU A 107 -19.49 -12.06 -14.64
C LEU A 107 -20.41 -11.14 -15.43
N GLY A 108 -19.88 -10.38 -16.38
CA GLY A 108 -20.66 -9.40 -17.14
C GLY A 108 -21.05 -8.15 -16.36
N TYR A 109 -20.56 -7.99 -15.13
CA TYR A 109 -20.73 -6.79 -14.30
C TYR A 109 -19.53 -6.62 -13.36
N GLY A 110 -19.36 -5.39 -12.84
CA GLY A 110 -18.24 -5.07 -11.97
C GLY A 110 -16.90 -5.06 -12.69
N CYS A 111 -15.85 -5.12 -11.93
CA CYS A 111 -14.48 -5.03 -12.44
C CYS A 111 -13.52 -5.98 -11.73
N VAL A 112 -12.34 -6.12 -12.32
CA VAL A 112 -11.22 -6.89 -11.77
C VAL A 112 -10.10 -5.92 -11.43
N LEU A 113 -9.55 -6.01 -10.23
CA LEU A 113 -8.37 -5.25 -9.83
C LEU A 113 -7.14 -5.79 -10.56
N THR A 114 -6.43 -4.93 -11.28
CA THR A 114 -5.24 -5.31 -12.03
C THR A 114 -3.95 -4.72 -11.45
N GLU A 115 -4.03 -3.58 -10.76
CA GLU A 115 -2.87 -2.87 -10.26
C GLU A 115 -3.28 -1.89 -9.16
N TYR A 116 -2.37 -1.62 -8.23
CA TYR A 116 -2.49 -0.52 -7.28
C TYR A 116 -1.15 0.19 -7.11
N GLN A 117 -1.20 1.44 -6.65
CA GLN A 117 0.00 2.25 -6.44
C GLN A 117 -0.21 3.24 -5.29
N PHE A 118 0.77 3.32 -4.39
CA PHE A 118 0.74 4.27 -3.28
C PHE A 118 1.12 5.67 -3.75
N ALA A 119 0.59 6.67 -3.05
CA ALA A 119 0.95 8.06 -3.28
C ALA A 119 2.46 8.28 -3.13
N GLY A 120 3.07 8.98 -4.07
CA GLY A 120 4.49 9.30 -4.06
C GLY A 120 5.42 8.13 -4.39
N ASP A 121 4.89 6.95 -4.67
CA ASP A 121 5.68 5.78 -5.03
C ASP A 121 5.82 5.68 -6.55
N SER A 122 7.06 5.53 -7.02
CA SER A 122 7.35 5.29 -8.44
C SER A 122 7.24 3.81 -8.85
N GLU A 123 6.78 2.98 -7.96
CA GLU A 123 6.51 1.56 -8.20
C GLU A 123 5.02 1.28 -8.06
N ALA A 124 4.44 0.74 -9.12
CA ALA A 124 3.10 0.19 -9.12
C ALA A 124 3.18 -1.31 -8.85
N HIS A 125 2.12 -1.86 -8.32
CA HIS A 125 2.04 -3.26 -7.90
C HIS A 125 0.93 -3.96 -8.69
N GLY A 126 1.34 -4.80 -9.64
CA GLY A 126 0.41 -5.61 -10.42
C GLY A 126 -0.19 -6.72 -9.57
N VAL A 127 -1.46 -6.98 -9.78
CA VAL A 127 -2.19 -8.07 -9.14
C VAL A 127 -2.14 -9.29 -10.06
N PRO A 128 -1.61 -10.43 -9.59
CA PRO A 128 -1.57 -11.63 -10.41
C PRO A 128 -2.98 -12.05 -10.84
N ALA A 129 -3.13 -12.32 -12.14
CA ALA A 129 -4.37 -12.90 -12.64
C ALA A 129 -4.54 -14.28 -12.01
N LYS A 130 -5.70 -14.53 -11.39
CA LYS A 130 -6.02 -15.87 -10.95
C LYS A 130 -6.17 -16.74 -12.19
N ARG A 131 -5.25 -17.68 -12.35
CA ARG A 131 -5.45 -18.74 -13.34
C ARG A 131 -6.66 -19.55 -12.88
N VAL A 132 -7.74 -19.42 -13.58
CA VAL A 132 -8.76 -20.45 -13.54
C VAL A 132 -8.07 -21.67 -14.10
N ASN A 133 -7.72 -22.62 -13.24
CA ASN A 133 -7.30 -23.93 -13.70
C ASN A 133 -8.51 -24.53 -14.39
N GLY A 134 -8.61 -24.29 -15.70
CA GLY A 134 -9.58 -24.96 -16.53
C GLY A 134 -9.20 -26.42 -16.58
N HIS A 135 -10.01 -27.22 -16.00
CA HIS A 135 -10.08 -28.64 -16.33
C HIS A 135 -11.09 -28.83 -17.42
#